data_b8db2040d668f816067036dfcbc6fa96
#
_entry.id   b8db2040d668f816067036dfcbc6fa96
#
_cell.length_a   1.000
_cell.length_b   1.000
_cell.length_c   1.000
_cell.angle_alpha   90.00
_cell.angle_beta   90.00
_cell.angle_gamma   90.00
#
_symmetry.space_group_name_H-M   'P 1'
#
loop_
_entity.id
_entity.type
_entity.pdbx_description
1 polymer ?
#
loop_
_entity_poly.entity_id
_entity_poly.type
_entity_poly.pdbx_seq_one_letter_code
_entity_poly.pdbx_strand_id
1 'polypeptide(L)'
;MEDLLEGLNEAQREAVTATEGFVRVIAGAGSGKTRALSHRFAFLVNELGILPGNILCVTFTNKSAAEMRQRIHRLTGDDDTGYINTFHGFCVSVLQEDSHVVGYPKSFLVLDNADIDAMLQMIYEERGLSLRDMTFRAARDMIEIRKLFKEPEYYRDMLSLSLDALKQRYLDAVQAGDMIFYGYLYQERKCFGLDYNDLIKFTLHIFQENEAIRLKWQKRLEYIMIDEFPDIDG
;
A
#
# COMPACT_ATOMS: atom_id res chain seq x y z
N MET A 1 -22.38 5.77 -28.37
CA MET A 1 -21.16 5.28 -27.72
C MET A 1 -20.00 6.00 -28.39
N GLU A 2 -19.32 6.89 -27.66
CA GLU A 2 -18.04 7.39 -28.17
C GLU A 2 -17.13 6.19 -28.37
N ASP A 3 -16.52 6.08 -29.54
CA ASP A 3 -15.55 5.02 -29.80
C ASP A 3 -14.38 5.20 -28.81
N LEU A 4 -14.27 4.29 -27.85
CA LEU A 4 -13.23 4.34 -26.81
C LEU A 4 -11.80 4.39 -27.38
N LEU A 5 -11.65 4.09 -28.66
CA LEU A 5 -10.38 4.12 -29.38
C LEU A 5 -10.20 5.41 -30.20
N GLU A 6 -11.24 6.28 -30.28
CA GLU A 6 -11.15 7.52 -31.02
C GLU A 6 -10.14 8.48 -30.33
N GLY A 7 -9.33 9.14 -31.15
CA GLY A 7 -8.29 10.05 -30.66
C GLY A 7 -7.07 9.39 -29.99
N LEU A 8 -6.99 8.07 -29.98
CA LEU A 8 -5.77 7.33 -29.61
C LEU A 8 -4.88 7.11 -30.83
N ASN A 9 -3.57 7.23 -30.67
CA ASN A 9 -2.63 6.82 -31.70
C ASN A 9 -2.52 5.28 -31.77
N GLU A 10 -1.83 4.76 -32.79
CA GLU A 10 -1.73 3.30 -33.04
C GLU A 10 -1.16 2.54 -31.84
N ALA A 11 -0.04 3.02 -31.26
CA ALA A 11 0.58 2.38 -30.10
C ALA A 11 -0.33 2.40 -28.85
N GLN A 12 -1.08 3.50 -28.65
CA GLN A 12 -2.07 3.57 -27.58
C GLN A 12 -3.23 2.61 -27.79
N ARG A 13 -3.72 2.48 -29.04
CA ARG A 13 -4.78 1.52 -29.38
C ARG A 13 -4.32 0.09 -29.13
N GLU A 14 -3.11 -0.25 -29.55
CA GLU A 14 -2.51 -1.56 -29.29
C GLU A 14 -2.43 -1.82 -27.78
N ALA A 15 -1.92 -0.87 -26.97
CA ALA A 15 -1.85 -1.00 -25.54
C ALA A 15 -3.23 -1.16 -24.87
N VAL A 16 -4.29 -0.53 -25.41
CA VAL A 16 -5.66 -0.66 -24.89
C VAL A 16 -6.26 -2.02 -25.22
N THR A 17 -6.05 -2.55 -26.41
CA THR A 17 -6.71 -3.76 -26.91
C THR A 17 -5.93 -5.05 -26.65
N ALA A 18 -4.64 -4.98 -26.33
CA ALA A 18 -3.85 -6.16 -25.94
C ALA A 18 -4.22 -6.62 -24.53
N THR A 19 -5.31 -7.38 -24.39
CA THR A 19 -5.91 -7.74 -23.10
C THR A 19 -5.36 -9.02 -22.48
N GLU A 20 -4.64 -9.84 -23.23
CA GLU A 20 -4.16 -11.12 -22.76
C GLU A 20 -2.67 -11.11 -22.43
N GLY A 21 -2.29 -11.86 -21.39
CA GLY A 21 -0.91 -12.06 -20.98
C GLY A 21 -0.25 -10.85 -20.32
N PHE A 22 1.08 -10.83 -20.32
CA PHE A 22 1.87 -9.75 -19.74
C PHE A 22 2.18 -8.69 -20.80
N VAL A 23 1.63 -7.49 -20.62
CA VAL A 23 1.83 -6.36 -21.54
C VAL A 23 2.70 -5.30 -20.86
N ARG A 24 3.88 -5.01 -21.42
CA ARG A 24 4.76 -3.92 -20.98
C ARG A 24 4.73 -2.80 -22.01
N VAL A 25 4.36 -1.60 -21.57
CA VAL A 25 4.35 -0.38 -22.40
C VAL A 25 5.54 0.49 -22.02
N ILE A 26 6.44 0.74 -22.96
CA ILE A 26 7.58 1.64 -22.81
C ILE A 26 7.24 2.95 -23.50
N ALA A 27 7.17 4.04 -22.74
CA ALA A 27 6.77 5.34 -23.28
C ALA A 27 7.38 6.49 -22.47
N GLY A 28 7.81 7.53 -23.17
CA GLY A 28 8.39 8.73 -22.56
C GLY A 28 7.40 9.55 -21.73
N ALA A 29 7.91 10.54 -21.01
CA ALA A 29 7.06 11.50 -20.30
C ALA A 29 6.15 12.25 -21.29
N GLY A 30 4.89 12.50 -20.93
CA GLY A 30 3.94 13.19 -21.79
C GLY A 30 3.36 12.39 -22.96
N SER A 31 3.74 11.11 -23.12
CA SER A 31 3.25 10.23 -24.21
C SER A 31 1.77 9.80 -24.08
N GLY A 32 1.12 10.13 -22.96
CA GLY A 32 -0.26 9.75 -22.69
C GLY A 32 -0.43 8.35 -22.09
N LYS A 33 0.57 7.81 -21.35
CA LYS A 33 0.48 6.52 -20.65
C LYS A 33 -0.78 6.39 -19.79
N THR A 34 -1.01 7.35 -18.90
CA THR A 34 -2.18 7.37 -18.01
C THR A 34 -3.50 7.46 -18.80
N ARG A 35 -3.50 8.13 -19.95
CA ARG A 35 -4.65 8.15 -20.87
C ARG A 35 -4.90 6.74 -21.40
N ALA A 36 -3.88 6.08 -21.92
CA ALA A 36 -4.01 4.71 -22.45
C ALA A 36 -4.50 3.74 -21.36
N LEU A 37 -3.98 3.80 -20.12
CA LEU A 37 -4.46 2.99 -19.00
C LEU A 37 -5.94 3.23 -18.68
N SER A 38 -6.39 4.50 -18.68
CA SER A 38 -7.79 4.82 -18.41
C SER A 38 -8.71 4.30 -19.52
N HIS A 39 -8.29 4.40 -20.79
CA HIS A 39 -9.03 3.84 -21.93
C HIS A 39 -9.00 2.29 -21.90
N ARG A 40 -7.90 1.67 -21.50
CA ARG A 40 -7.83 0.21 -21.31
C ARG A 40 -8.81 -0.25 -20.23
N PHE A 41 -8.89 0.44 -19.09
CA PHE A 41 -9.88 0.15 -18.06
C PHE A 41 -11.30 0.20 -18.63
N ALA A 42 -11.64 1.31 -19.30
CA ALA A 42 -12.96 1.48 -19.91
C ALA A 42 -13.24 0.41 -20.99
N PHE A 43 -12.23 0.01 -21.77
CA PHE A 43 -12.35 -1.05 -22.78
C PHE A 43 -12.65 -2.42 -22.12
N LEU A 44 -11.94 -2.77 -21.04
CA LEU A 44 -12.20 -3.99 -20.27
C LEU A 44 -13.64 -4.03 -19.73
N VAL A 45 -14.13 -2.91 -19.22
CA VAL A 45 -15.49 -2.82 -18.65
C VAL A 45 -16.57 -2.82 -19.77
N ASN A 46 -16.45 -1.92 -20.72
CA ASN A 46 -17.53 -1.65 -21.67
C ASN A 46 -17.59 -2.67 -22.83
N GLU A 47 -16.43 -3.12 -23.32
CA GLU A 47 -16.36 -4.03 -24.48
C GLU A 47 -16.24 -5.50 -24.07
N LEU A 48 -15.50 -5.79 -22.98
CA LEU A 48 -15.31 -7.20 -22.53
C LEU A 48 -16.23 -7.57 -21.37
N GLY A 49 -16.97 -6.62 -20.78
CA GLY A 49 -17.90 -6.90 -19.71
C GLY A 49 -17.24 -7.27 -18.37
N ILE A 50 -15.96 -6.92 -18.18
CA ILE A 50 -15.26 -7.18 -16.93
C ILE A 50 -15.81 -6.26 -15.85
N LEU A 51 -16.14 -6.82 -14.69
CA LEU A 51 -16.64 -6.01 -13.57
C LEU A 51 -15.52 -5.08 -13.05
N PRO A 52 -15.81 -3.80 -12.79
CA PRO A 52 -14.80 -2.87 -12.24
C PRO A 52 -14.09 -3.40 -11.01
N GLY A 53 -14.81 -4.07 -10.08
CA GLY A 53 -14.25 -4.70 -8.89
C GLY A 53 -13.24 -5.84 -9.14
N ASN A 54 -13.11 -6.30 -10.41
CA ASN A 54 -12.14 -7.33 -10.82
C ASN A 54 -10.89 -6.71 -11.45
N ILE A 55 -10.78 -5.38 -11.46
CA ILE A 55 -9.65 -4.65 -12.04
C ILE A 55 -8.91 -3.90 -10.94
N LEU A 56 -7.62 -4.17 -10.81
CA LEU A 56 -6.70 -3.39 -9.98
C LEU A 56 -5.89 -2.45 -10.88
N CYS A 57 -5.91 -1.16 -10.57
CA CYS A 57 -5.04 -0.17 -11.19
C CYS A 57 -4.24 0.57 -10.13
N VAL A 58 -2.92 0.43 -10.15
CA VAL A 58 -2.02 1.01 -9.15
C VAL A 58 -1.29 2.19 -9.74
N THR A 59 -1.28 3.30 -9.00
CA THR A 59 -0.51 4.50 -9.29
C THR A 59 0.39 4.87 -8.12
N PHE A 60 1.35 5.77 -8.33
CA PHE A 60 2.28 6.17 -7.26
C PHE A 60 1.68 7.14 -6.25
N THR A 61 0.78 8.01 -6.67
CA THR A 61 0.27 9.08 -5.81
C THR A 61 -1.26 9.05 -5.69
N ASN A 62 -1.76 9.49 -4.54
CA ASN A 62 -3.19 9.66 -4.33
C ASN A 62 -3.82 10.64 -5.34
N LYS A 63 -3.07 11.66 -5.76
CA LYS A 63 -3.49 12.61 -6.79
C LYS A 63 -3.69 11.89 -8.12
N SER A 64 -2.71 11.11 -8.58
CA SER A 64 -2.83 10.33 -9.82
C SER A 64 -3.98 9.34 -9.77
N ALA A 65 -4.18 8.67 -8.63
CA ALA A 65 -5.32 7.77 -8.43
C ALA A 65 -6.67 8.51 -8.54
N ALA A 66 -6.79 9.69 -7.94
CA ALA A 66 -7.99 10.51 -8.02
C ALA A 66 -8.28 11.01 -9.45
N GLU A 67 -7.25 11.47 -10.15
CA GLU A 67 -7.35 11.90 -11.55
C GLU A 67 -7.76 10.73 -12.47
N MET A 68 -7.19 9.54 -12.23
CA MET A 68 -7.54 8.35 -12.99
C MET A 68 -8.99 7.92 -12.75
N ARG A 69 -9.46 7.90 -11.49
CA ARG A 69 -10.88 7.63 -11.18
C ARG A 69 -11.82 8.57 -11.89
N GLN A 70 -11.56 9.88 -11.88
CA GLN A 70 -12.38 10.87 -12.59
C GLN A 70 -12.39 10.64 -14.10
N ARG A 71 -11.26 10.23 -14.67
CA ARG A 71 -11.14 9.96 -16.11
C ARG A 71 -11.92 8.70 -16.49
N ILE A 72 -11.80 7.64 -15.70
CA ILE A 72 -12.51 6.38 -15.90
C ILE A 72 -14.02 6.60 -15.77
N HIS A 73 -14.46 7.30 -14.73
CA HIS A 73 -15.89 7.66 -14.57
C HIS A 73 -16.45 8.38 -15.82
N ARG A 74 -15.68 9.30 -16.40
CA ARG A 74 -16.11 9.98 -17.64
C ARG A 74 -16.20 9.05 -18.86
N LEU A 75 -15.36 8.01 -18.92
CA LEU A 75 -15.33 7.05 -20.03
C LEU A 75 -16.38 5.94 -19.89
N THR A 76 -16.64 5.48 -18.66
CA THR A 76 -17.58 4.38 -18.39
C THR A 76 -18.98 4.86 -18.05
N GLY A 77 -19.11 6.07 -17.50
CA GLY A 77 -20.37 6.56 -16.93
C GLY A 77 -20.75 5.88 -15.60
N ASP A 78 -19.87 5.08 -15.03
CA ASP A 78 -20.09 4.33 -13.80
C ASP A 78 -19.29 4.95 -12.63
N ASP A 79 -19.88 4.97 -11.44
CA ASP A 79 -19.25 5.41 -10.21
C ASP A 79 -18.32 4.32 -9.63
N ASP A 80 -18.55 3.05 -9.97
CA ASP A 80 -17.64 1.98 -9.61
C ASP A 80 -16.38 2.03 -10.49
N THR A 81 -15.28 2.41 -9.90
CA THR A 81 -13.98 2.48 -10.55
C THR A 81 -13.03 1.36 -10.11
N GLY A 82 -13.55 0.32 -9.47
CA GLY A 82 -12.75 -0.81 -9.00
C GLY A 82 -11.67 -0.43 -7.99
N TYR A 83 -10.56 -1.15 -8.02
CA TYR A 83 -9.41 -0.90 -7.15
C TYR A 83 -8.41 0.05 -7.81
N ILE A 84 -8.76 1.33 -7.94
CA ILE A 84 -7.82 2.36 -8.40
C ILE A 84 -7.21 3.04 -7.17
N ASN A 85 -6.01 2.67 -6.83
CA ASN A 85 -5.34 3.09 -5.61
C ASN A 85 -3.82 3.26 -5.81
N THR A 86 -3.15 3.79 -4.79
CA THR A 86 -1.72 3.57 -4.61
C THR A 86 -1.47 2.14 -4.10
N PHE A 87 -0.22 1.67 -4.11
CA PHE A 87 0.13 0.38 -3.50
C PHE A 87 -0.34 0.30 -2.04
N HIS A 88 -0.08 1.34 -1.25
CA HIS A 88 -0.54 1.41 0.15
C HIS A 88 -2.07 1.39 0.26
N GLY A 89 -2.77 2.13 -0.60
CA GLY A 89 -4.23 2.14 -0.64
C GLY A 89 -4.82 0.77 -0.98
N PHE A 90 -4.19 0.01 -1.86
CA PHE A 90 -4.58 -1.38 -2.13
C PHE A 90 -4.33 -2.27 -0.90
N CYS A 91 -3.17 -2.14 -0.25
CA CYS A 91 -2.89 -2.87 1.00
C CYS A 91 -3.93 -2.56 2.09
N VAL A 92 -4.35 -1.29 2.23
CA VAL A 92 -5.45 -0.93 3.14
C VAL A 92 -6.73 -1.69 2.80
N SER A 93 -7.11 -1.79 1.51
CA SER A 93 -8.30 -2.53 1.09
C SER A 93 -8.22 -4.02 1.46
N VAL A 94 -7.06 -4.65 1.25
CA VAL A 94 -6.81 -6.04 1.64
C VAL A 94 -6.93 -6.22 3.15
N LEU A 95 -6.26 -5.35 3.92
CA LEU A 95 -6.25 -5.44 5.38
C LEU A 95 -7.62 -5.15 6.01
N GLN A 96 -8.41 -4.23 5.45
CA GLN A 96 -9.78 -3.98 5.90
C GLN A 96 -10.69 -5.22 5.74
N GLU A 97 -10.40 -6.07 4.77
CA GLU A 97 -11.14 -7.30 4.56
C GLU A 97 -10.59 -8.48 5.39
N ASP A 98 -9.27 -8.63 5.45
CA ASP A 98 -8.61 -9.86 5.88
C ASP A 98 -7.66 -9.71 7.10
N SER A 99 -7.55 -8.54 7.73
CA SER A 99 -6.65 -8.32 8.88
C SER A 99 -6.94 -9.20 10.11
N HIS A 100 -8.12 -9.77 10.19
CA HIS A 100 -8.51 -10.65 11.28
C HIS A 100 -7.61 -11.88 11.43
N VAL A 101 -7.02 -12.38 10.33
CA VAL A 101 -6.11 -13.55 10.37
C VAL A 101 -4.75 -13.23 11.00
N VAL A 102 -4.41 -11.97 11.15
CA VAL A 102 -3.22 -11.48 11.86
C VAL A 102 -3.56 -10.76 13.17
N GLY A 103 -4.80 -10.94 13.66
CA GLY A 103 -5.22 -10.39 14.95
C GLY A 103 -5.40 -8.88 14.98
N TYR A 104 -5.58 -8.23 13.82
CA TYR A 104 -5.89 -6.81 13.73
C TYR A 104 -7.38 -6.59 13.42
N PRO A 105 -8.01 -5.55 14.00
CA PRO A 105 -9.38 -5.19 13.66
C PRO A 105 -9.44 -4.60 12.25
N LYS A 106 -10.60 -4.70 11.59
CA LYS A 106 -10.83 -4.03 10.30
C LYS A 106 -10.71 -2.51 10.38
N SER A 107 -10.93 -1.95 11.57
CA SER A 107 -10.82 -0.52 11.89
C SER A 107 -9.43 -0.15 12.44
N PHE A 108 -8.38 -0.81 11.99
CA PHE A 108 -7.01 -0.45 12.36
C PHE A 108 -6.70 1.00 11.94
N LEU A 109 -5.74 1.62 12.60
CA LEU A 109 -5.33 2.99 12.30
C LEU A 109 -4.20 3.00 11.26
N VAL A 110 -4.30 3.86 10.26
CA VAL A 110 -3.17 4.16 9.37
C VAL A 110 -2.45 5.36 9.93
N LEU A 111 -1.19 5.17 10.33
CA LEU A 111 -0.40 6.19 11.02
C LEU A 111 0.29 7.11 10.02
N ASP A 112 0.12 8.40 10.22
CA ASP A 112 0.87 9.44 9.53
C ASP A 112 2.07 9.93 10.38
N ASN A 113 2.84 10.88 9.84
CA ASN A 113 3.99 11.43 10.56
C ASN A 113 3.61 12.14 11.87
N ALA A 114 2.43 12.73 11.97
CA ALA A 114 1.98 13.40 13.18
C ALA A 114 1.61 12.38 14.26
N ASP A 115 1.00 11.27 13.87
CA ASP A 115 0.70 10.15 14.77
C ASP A 115 1.99 9.52 15.30
N ILE A 116 2.97 9.30 14.41
CA ILE A 116 4.30 8.77 14.79
C ILE A 116 4.99 9.72 15.77
N ASP A 117 4.99 11.03 15.51
CA ASP A 117 5.59 12.02 16.40
C ASP A 117 4.91 12.04 17.76
N ALA A 118 3.60 11.89 17.84
CA ALA A 118 2.88 11.78 19.10
C ALA A 118 3.30 10.53 19.90
N MET A 119 3.47 9.39 19.22
CA MET A 119 4.00 8.17 19.85
C MET A 119 5.44 8.35 20.34
N LEU A 120 6.29 8.99 19.54
CA LEU A 120 7.66 9.30 19.92
C LEU A 120 7.71 10.21 21.14
N GLN A 121 6.86 11.22 21.23
CA GLN A 121 6.77 12.08 22.40
C GLN A 121 6.46 11.28 23.67
N MET A 122 5.48 10.37 23.60
CA MET A 122 5.14 9.49 24.75
C MET A 122 6.34 8.62 25.16
N ILE A 123 7.06 8.04 24.21
CA ILE A 123 8.25 7.21 24.48
C ILE A 123 9.36 8.05 25.12
N TYR A 124 9.59 9.26 24.61
CA TYR A 124 10.63 10.15 25.14
C TYR A 124 10.33 10.56 26.58
N GLU A 125 9.09 10.94 26.86
CA GLU A 125 8.64 11.27 28.22
C GLU A 125 8.78 10.08 29.17
N GLU A 126 8.34 8.91 28.77
CA GLU A 126 8.40 7.68 29.59
C GLU A 126 9.83 7.22 29.86
N ARG A 127 10.72 7.36 28.88
CA ARG A 127 12.10 6.86 28.97
C ARG A 127 13.14 7.93 29.32
N GLY A 128 12.71 9.18 29.54
CA GLY A 128 13.61 10.28 29.87
C GLY A 128 14.55 10.67 28.73
N LEU A 129 14.12 10.43 27.47
CA LEU A 129 14.86 10.84 26.27
C LEU A 129 14.59 12.31 25.93
N SER A 130 15.48 12.92 25.19
CA SER A 130 15.36 14.29 24.72
C SER A 130 15.68 14.41 23.22
N LEU A 131 15.35 15.56 22.63
CA LEU A 131 15.70 15.85 21.24
C LEU A 131 17.22 15.95 21.00
N ARG A 132 18.04 16.02 22.09
CA ARG A 132 19.50 15.95 22.00
C ARG A 132 19.98 14.53 21.76
N ASP A 133 19.24 13.52 22.27
CA ASP A 133 19.55 12.13 22.03
C ASP A 133 19.21 11.74 20.60
N MET A 134 18.02 12.14 20.11
CA MET A 134 17.58 11.98 18.73
C MET A 134 16.40 12.89 18.43
N THR A 135 16.43 13.62 17.32
CA THR A 135 15.26 14.39 16.87
C THR A 135 14.16 13.46 16.36
N PHE A 136 12.90 13.88 16.40
CA PHE A 136 11.78 13.05 15.90
C PHE A 136 11.96 12.66 14.43
N ARG A 137 12.46 13.56 13.59
CA ARG A 137 12.80 13.24 12.20
C ARG A 137 13.83 12.12 12.11
N ALA A 138 14.94 12.23 12.85
CA ALA A 138 15.96 11.19 12.86
C ALA A 138 15.42 9.86 13.43
N ALA A 139 14.51 9.92 14.40
CA ALA A 139 13.85 8.74 14.94
C ALA A 139 12.96 8.06 13.90
N ARG A 140 12.16 8.81 13.14
CA ARG A 140 11.37 8.25 12.02
C ARG A 140 12.27 7.61 10.96
N ASP A 141 13.31 8.32 10.53
CA ASP A 141 14.28 7.80 9.54
C ASP A 141 14.95 6.51 10.06
N MET A 142 15.31 6.47 11.34
CA MET A 142 15.90 5.28 11.98
C MET A 142 14.92 4.12 12.04
N ILE A 143 13.65 4.37 12.41
CA ILE A 143 12.59 3.35 12.44
C ILE A 143 12.40 2.75 11.04
N GLU A 144 12.29 3.60 10.02
CA GLU A 144 12.14 3.18 8.63
C GLU A 144 13.32 2.31 8.16
N ILE A 145 14.55 2.76 8.39
CA ILE A 145 15.76 2.00 8.05
C ILE A 145 15.79 0.65 8.79
N ARG A 146 15.39 0.60 10.07
CA ARG A 146 15.34 -0.66 10.81
C ARG A 146 14.30 -1.60 10.23
N LYS A 147 13.09 -1.12 9.99
CA LYS A 147 11.99 -1.91 9.41
C LYS A 147 12.34 -2.46 8.03
N LEU A 148 13.04 -1.69 7.20
CA LEU A 148 13.37 -2.09 5.84
C LEU A 148 14.61 -2.98 5.73
N PHE A 149 15.68 -2.68 6.48
CA PHE A 149 16.99 -3.25 6.21
C PHE A 149 17.64 -3.99 7.40
N LYS A 150 17.45 -3.51 8.63
CA LYS A 150 18.14 -4.10 9.78
C LYS A 150 17.34 -5.21 10.46
N GLU A 151 16.05 -5.00 10.59
CA GLU A 151 15.11 -5.94 11.21
C GLU A 151 13.87 -6.12 10.31
N PRO A 152 14.03 -6.58 9.06
CA PRO A 152 12.94 -6.65 8.08
C PRO A 152 11.81 -7.61 8.49
N GLU A 153 12.06 -8.48 9.45
CA GLU A 153 11.11 -9.46 10.00
C GLU A 153 10.43 -8.97 11.31
N TYR A 154 10.60 -7.68 11.69
CA TYR A 154 10.05 -7.10 12.93
C TYR A 154 8.54 -7.34 13.09
N TYR A 155 7.82 -7.40 11.98
CA TYR A 155 6.38 -7.63 11.97
C TYR A 155 5.99 -9.01 12.53
N ARG A 156 6.86 -10.01 12.45
CA ARG A 156 6.64 -11.32 13.05
C ARG A 156 6.55 -11.24 14.57
N ASP A 157 7.41 -10.44 15.18
CA ASP A 157 7.36 -10.17 16.62
C ASP A 157 6.06 -9.44 16.99
N MET A 158 5.65 -8.45 16.19
CA MET A 158 4.37 -7.73 16.38
C MET A 158 3.17 -8.66 16.31
N LEU A 159 3.21 -9.70 15.48
CA LEU A 159 2.10 -10.64 15.28
C LEU A 159 2.13 -11.81 16.27
N SER A 160 3.29 -12.29 16.69
CA SER A 160 3.46 -13.48 17.51
C SER A 160 3.56 -13.20 19.01
N LEU A 161 4.12 -12.07 19.40
CA LEU A 161 4.30 -11.73 20.81
C LEU A 161 3.02 -11.13 21.41
N SER A 162 2.81 -11.39 22.70
CA SER A 162 1.79 -10.71 23.47
C SER A 162 2.14 -9.23 23.64
N LEU A 163 1.12 -8.40 23.91
CA LEU A 163 1.34 -6.98 24.18
C LEU A 163 2.27 -6.77 25.38
N ASP A 164 2.17 -7.62 26.41
CA ASP A 164 3.04 -7.57 27.59
C ASP A 164 4.49 -7.93 27.24
N ALA A 165 4.71 -8.91 26.36
CA ALA A 165 6.05 -9.27 25.90
C ALA A 165 6.69 -8.14 25.07
N LEU A 166 5.93 -7.49 24.20
CA LEU A 166 6.40 -6.30 23.46
C LEU A 166 6.73 -5.15 24.42
N LYS A 167 5.88 -4.93 25.42
CA LYS A 167 6.12 -3.92 26.46
C LYS A 167 7.38 -4.21 27.25
N GLN A 168 7.60 -5.47 27.63
CA GLN A 168 8.79 -5.87 28.39
C GLN A 168 10.06 -5.63 27.57
N ARG A 169 10.07 -6.00 26.29
CA ARG A 169 11.18 -5.73 25.36
C ARG A 169 11.51 -4.25 25.24
N TYR A 170 10.47 -3.41 25.20
CA TYR A 170 10.62 -1.96 25.22
C TYR A 170 11.25 -1.46 26.54
N LEU A 171 10.77 -1.96 27.68
CA LEU A 171 11.28 -1.55 28.99
C LEU A 171 12.71 -2.01 29.25
N ASP A 172 13.09 -3.18 28.75
CA ASP A 172 14.43 -3.77 28.90
C ASP A 172 15.47 -3.09 28.00
N ALA A 173 15.04 -2.34 26.97
CA ALA A 173 15.94 -1.62 26.09
C ALA A 173 16.77 -0.57 26.85
N VAL A 174 18.08 -0.52 26.58
CA VAL A 174 19.03 0.37 27.28
C VAL A 174 19.50 1.50 26.36
N GLN A 175 19.72 1.21 25.08
CA GLN A 175 20.18 2.21 24.12
C GLN A 175 19.01 3.04 23.60
N ALA A 176 19.20 4.34 23.39
CA ALA A 176 18.15 5.25 22.93
C ALA A 176 17.47 4.77 21.63
N GLY A 177 18.24 4.25 20.66
CA GLY A 177 17.69 3.71 19.43
C GLY A 177 16.79 2.49 19.63
N ASP A 178 17.13 1.62 20.57
CA ASP A 178 16.32 0.45 20.91
C ASP A 178 15.06 0.84 21.73
N MET A 179 15.21 1.78 22.66
CA MET A 179 14.07 2.33 23.40
C MET A 179 13.02 2.91 22.44
N ILE A 180 13.48 3.68 21.45
CA ILE A 180 12.62 4.30 20.46
C ILE A 180 11.98 3.23 19.57
N PHE A 181 12.76 2.31 19.02
CA PHE A 181 12.26 1.31 18.07
C PHE A 181 11.27 0.34 18.71
N TYR A 182 11.64 -0.31 19.83
CA TYR A 182 10.75 -1.26 20.50
C TYR A 182 9.57 -0.56 21.18
N GLY A 183 9.77 0.67 21.67
CA GLY A 183 8.68 1.51 22.15
C GLY A 183 7.67 1.83 21.07
N TYR A 184 8.14 2.14 19.85
CA TYR A 184 7.29 2.40 18.70
C TYR A 184 6.48 1.16 18.32
N LEU A 185 7.10 -0.02 18.17
CA LEU A 185 6.40 -1.26 17.88
C LEU A 185 5.34 -1.61 18.95
N TYR A 186 5.66 -1.36 20.22
CA TYR A 186 4.70 -1.53 21.31
C TYR A 186 3.50 -0.59 21.19
N GLN A 187 3.72 0.69 20.90
CA GLN A 187 2.63 1.67 20.72
C GLN A 187 1.77 1.34 19.50
N GLU A 188 2.38 1.00 18.36
CA GLU A 188 1.65 0.52 17.17
C GLU A 188 0.73 -0.66 17.53
N ARG A 189 1.27 -1.69 18.17
CA ARG A 189 0.48 -2.88 18.55
C ARG A 189 -0.62 -2.56 19.55
N LYS A 190 -0.37 -1.64 20.49
CA LYS A 190 -1.32 -1.22 21.52
C LYS A 190 -2.55 -0.51 20.94
N CYS A 191 -2.37 0.33 19.92
CA CYS A 191 -3.47 1.05 19.29
C CYS A 191 -3.97 0.41 18.00
N PHE A 192 -3.44 -0.75 17.61
CA PHE A 192 -3.67 -1.36 16.31
C PHE A 192 -3.35 -0.39 15.15
N GLY A 193 -2.28 0.37 15.30
CA GLY A 193 -1.76 1.26 14.28
C GLY A 193 -0.84 0.51 13.31
N LEU A 194 -0.84 0.94 12.06
CA LEU A 194 0.04 0.46 11.00
C LEU A 194 0.59 1.65 10.23
N ASP A 195 1.91 1.76 10.12
CA ASP A 195 2.55 2.72 9.21
C ASP A 195 2.60 2.16 7.77
N TYR A 196 3.13 2.95 6.84
CA TYR A 196 3.18 2.54 5.44
C TYR A 196 4.00 1.26 5.19
N ASN A 197 5.08 1.03 5.96
CA ASN A 197 5.85 -0.21 5.86
C ASN A 197 5.03 -1.41 6.34
N ASP A 198 4.30 -1.25 7.43
CA ASP A 198 3.45 -2.29 7.98
C ASP A 198 2.33 -2.70 7.04
N LEU A 199 1.70 -1.73 6.35
CA LEU A 199 0.63 -2.02 5.37
C LEU A 199 1.12 -3.02 4.31
N ILE A 200 2.32 -2.80 3.78
CA ILE A 200 2.91 -3.68 2.77
C ILE A 200 3.32 -5.02 3.40
N LYS A 201 4.05 -4.99 4.52
CA LYS A 201 4.57 -6.19 5.18
C LYS A 201 3.45 -7.13 5.64
N PHE A 202 2.39 -6.59 6.24
CA PHE A 202 1.25 -7.39 6.71
C PHE A 202 0.45 -7.97 5.54
N THR A 203 0.25 -7.21 4.48
CA THR A 203 -0.42 -7.70 3.26
C THR A 203 0.36 -8.85 2.64
N LEU A 204 1.68 -8.69 2.47
CA LEU A 204 2.55 -9.75 1.94
C LEU A 204 2.54 -10.98 2.84
N HIS A 205 2.63 -10.80 4.15
CA HIS A 205 2.58 -11.89 5.11
C HIS A 205 1.27 -12.68 5.03
N ILE A 206 0.12 -11.98 4.97
CA ILE A 206 -1.19 -12.62 4.80
C ILE A 206 -1.22 -13.45 3.51
N PHE A 207 -0.73 -12.92 2.40
CA PHE A 207 -0.72 -13.64 1.12
C PHE A 207 0.26 -14.80 1.10
N GLN A 208 1.36 -14.73 1.83
CA GLN A 208 2.34 -15.82 1.93
C GLN A 208 1.83 -16.96 2.81
N GLU A 209 1.29 -16.64 3.97
CA GLU A 209 0.91 -17.62 4.99
C GLU A 209 -0.53 -18.14 4.85
N ASN A 210 -1.40 -17.43 4.12
CA ASN A 210 -2.80 -17.81 3.96
C ASN A 210 -3.18 -18.02 2.50
N GLU A 211 -3.06 -19.28 2.05
CA GLU A 211 -3.37 -19.66 0.66
C GLU A 211 -4.83 -19.34 0.27
N ALA A 212 -5.78 -19.55 1.17
CA ALA A 212 -7.19 -19.31 0.87
C ALA A 212 -7.46 -17.82 0.57
N ILE A 213 -6.85 -16.91 1.35
CA ILE A 213 -6.96 -15.47 1.11
C ILE A 213 -6.23 -15.09 -0.18
N ARG A 214 -5.03 -15.60 -0.39
CA ARG A 214 -4.29 -15.35 -1.63
C ARG A 214 -5.10 -15.77 -2.86
N LEU A 215 -5.66 -16.98 -2.87
CA LEU A 215 -6.49 -17.47 -3.96
C LEU A 215 -7.78 -16.66 -4.14
N LYS A 216 -8.39 -16.20 -3.05
CA LYS A 216 -9.56 -15.30 -3.10
C LYS A 216 -9.24 -14.02 -3.88
N TRP A 217 -8.13 -13.35 -3.55
CA TRP A 217 -7.70 -12.13 -4.24
C TRP A 217 -7.22 -12.37 -5.67
N GLN A 218 -6.51 -13.48 -5.93
CA GLN A 218 -6.11 -13.88 -7.29
C GLN A 218 -7.30 -14.16 -8.21
N LYS A 219 -8.37 -14.76 -7.67
CA LYS A 219 -9.60 -14.99 -8.44
C LYS A 219 -10.42 -13.73 -8.67
N ARG A 220 -10.37 -12.80 -7.72
CA ARG A 220 -11.08 -11.52 -7.82
C ARG A 220 -10.42 -10.59 -8.84
N LEU A 221 -9.11 -10.47 -8.80
CA LEU A 221 -8.36 -9.55 -9.64
C LEU A 221 -7.98 -10.22 -10.97
N GLU A 222 -8.88 -10.11 -11.95
CA GLU A 222 -8.66 -10.66 -13.29
C GLU A 222 -7.64 -9.83 -14.08
N TYR A 223 -7.60 -8.52 -13.85
CA TYR A 223 -6.68 -7.59 -14.50
C TYR A 223 -5.94 -6.72 -13.49
N ILE A 224 -4.63 -6.62 -13.67
CA ILE A 224 -3.76 -5.77 -12.85
C ILE A 224 -3.00 -4.83 -13.79
N MET A 225 -3.15 -3.53 -13.56
CA MET A 225 -2.48 -2.48 -14.31
C MET A 225 -1.65 -1.61 -13.36
N ILE A 226 -0.43 -1.30 -13.75
CA ILE A 226 0.49 -0.50 -12.95
C ILE A 226 0.92 0.69 -13.79
N ASP A 227 0.57 1.90 -13.36
CA ASP A 227 1.05 3.15 -13.94
C ASP A 227 2.43 3.48 -13.34
N GLU A 228 3.37 3.91 -14.18
CA GLU A 228 4.74 4.24 -13.77
C GLU A 228 5.43 3.09 -13.03
N PHE A 229 5.50 1.92 -13.66
CA PHE A 229 6.32 0.84 -13.12
C PHE A 229 7.77 1.34 -13.05
N PRO A 230 8.35 1.55 -11.87
CA PRO A 230 9.72 2.00 -11.77
C PRO A 230 10.61 0.96 -12.44
N ASP A 231 11.58 1.42 -13.23
CA ASP A 231 12.70 0.58 -13.59
C ASP A 231 13.41 0.25 -12.27
N ILE A 232 13.03 -0.90 -11.70
CA ILE A 232 13.77 -1.51 -10.60
C ILE A 232 15.01 -2.10 -11.27
N ASP A 233 15.93 -1.23 -11.63
CA ASP A 233 17.31 -1.66 -11.85
C ASP A 233 17.85 -2.02 -10.47
N GLY A 234 18.17 -3.32 -10.35
CA GLY A 234 18.49 -4.06 -9.17
C GLY A 234 19.68 -3.61 -8.36
#